data_3cb16aca9f3b2bd6761c64cf43b33539
#
_entry.id   3cb16aca9f3b2bd6761c64cf43b33539
#
_cell.length_a   1.000
_cell.length_b   1.000
_cell.length_c   1.000
_cell.angle_alpha   90.00
_cell.angle_beta   90.00
_cell.angle_gamma   90.00
#
_symmetry.space_group_name_H-M   'P 1'
#
loop_
_entity.id
_entity.type
_entity.pdbx_description
1 polymer ?
#
loop_
_entity_poly.entity_id
_entity_poly.type
_entity_poly.pdbx_seq_one_letter_code
_entity_poly.pdbx_strand_id
1 'polypeptide(L)' 'MKPKYKLNDPVKFTLDGKQHSGNVYIIDTNGTFDNPGVPSYDILVKENLYISKINPEGRILYKHIPETLIDE' A
#
# COMPACT_ATOMS: atom_id res chain seq x y z
N MET A 1 6.99 5.79 -15.48
CA MET A 1 5.51 5.80 -15.61
C MET A 1 4.92 6.77 -14.61
N LYS A 2 3.80 7.38 -14.98
CA LYS A 2 3.08 8.21 -14.03
C LYS A 2 2.26 7.33 -13.09
N PRO A 3 2.29 7.59 -11.77
CA PRO A 3 1.43 6.87 -10.84
C PRO A 3 -0.04 7.08 -11.17
N LYS A 4 -0.83 6.01 -11.10
CA LYS A 4 -2.29 6.08 -11.30
C LYS A 4 -3.01 6.63 -10.09
N TYR A 5 -2.41 6.52 -8.90
CA TYR A 5 -3.07 6.84 -7.64
C TYR A 5 -2.41 8.03 -6.98
N LYS A 6 -3.18 8.76 -6.17
CA LYS A 6 -2.74 9.95 -5.45
C LYS A 6 -2.67 9.68 -3.96
N LEU A 7 -2.00 10.55 -3.22
CA LEU A 7 -1.99 10.47 -1.76
C LEU A 7 -3.43 10.45 -1.22
N ASN A 8 -3.66 9.59 -0.25
CA ASN A 8 -4.95 9.36 0.42
C ASN A 8 -6.00 8.64 -0.43
N ASP A 9 -5.68 8.26 -1.68
CA ASP A 9 -6.63 7.48 -2.47
C ASP A 9 -6.92 6.15 -1.80
N PRO A 10 -8.21 5.74 -1.72
CA PRO A 10 -8.55 4.40 -1.26
C PRO A 10 -8.20 3.38 -2.33
N VAL A 11 -7.47 2.36 -1.95
CA VAL A 11 -7.02 1.31 -2.87
C VAL A 11 -7.18 -0.07 -2.24
N LYS A 12 -7.27 -1.08 -3.09
CA LYS A 12 -7.23 -2.48 -2.69
C LYS A 12 -6.06 -3.14 -3.38
N PHE A 13 -5.39 -4.04 -2.70
CA PHE A 13 -4.29 -4.79 -3.28
C PHE A 13 -4.27 -6.21 -2.74
N THR A 14 -3.72 -7.13 -3.52
CA THR A 14 -3.62 -8.54 -3.14
C THR A 14 -2.15 -8.87 -2.90
N LEU A 15 -1.86 -9.39 -1.73
CA LEU A 15 -0.51 -9.79 -1.34
C LEU A 15 -0.60 -11.17 -0.69
N ASP A 16 0.22 -12.11 -1.16
CA ASP A 16 0.25 -13.50 -0.68
C ASP A 16 -1.14 -14.16 -0.67
N GLY A 17 -1.94 -13.87 -1.69
CA GLY A 17 -3.27 -14.44 -1.83
C GLY A 17 -4.35 -13.79 -0.97
N LYS A 18 -4.01 -12.74 -0.23
CA LYS A 18 -4.94 -12.03 0.64
C LYS A 18 -5.15 -10.60 0.15
N GLN A 19 -6.39 -10.18 0.02
CA GLN A 19 -6.73 -8.81 -0.37
C GLN A 19 -6.78 -7.91 0.86
N HIS A 20 -6.17 -6.74 0.72
CA HIS A 20 -6.15 -5.68 1.73
C HIS A 20 -6.76 -4.42 1.16
N SER A 21 -7.34 -3.60 2.02
CA SER A 21 -7.87 -2.28 1.67
C SER A 21 -7.20 -1.22 2.52
N GLY A 22 -6.77 -0.14 1.90
CA GLY A 22 -6.11 0.94 2.62
C GLY A 22 -6.10 2.22 1.83
N ASN A 23 -5.30 3.16 2.30
CA ASN A 23 -5.14 4.46 1.66
C ASN A 23 -3.66 4.67 1.30
N VAL A 24 -3.43 5.29 0.16
CA VAL A 24 -2.07 5.61 -0.29
C VAL A 24 -1.45 6.62 0.66
N TYR A 25 -0.29 6.27 1.21
CA TYR A 25 0.43 7.11 2.17
C TYR A 25 1.67 7.75 1.57
N ILE A 26 2.45 6.98 0.80
CA ILE A 26 3.64 7.46 0.10
C ILE A 26 3.61 6.93 -1.32
N ILE A 27 4.06 7.74 -2.27
CA ILE A 27 4.17 7.36 -3.68
C ILE A 27 5.65 7.43 -4.08
N ASP A 28 6.17 6.35 -4.64
CA ASP A 28 7.47 6.32 -5.27
C ASP A 28 7.29 6.16 -6.78
N THR A 29 7.49 7.24 -7.51
CA THR A 29 7.28 7.28 -8.96
C THR A 29 8.31 6.47 -9.74
N ASN A 30 9.48 6.24 -9.15
CA ASN A 30 10.58 5.51 -9.79
C ASN A 30 10.55 4.01 -9.53
N GLY A 31 9.67 3.58 -8.63
CA GLY A 31 9.56 2.18 -8.27
C GLY A 31 10.59 1.75 -7.23
N THR A 32 10.67 0.44 -7.03
CA THR A 32 11.60 -0.16 -6.08
C THR A 32 12.84 -0.67 -6.80
N PHE A 33 13.84 -1.11 -6.01
CA PHE A 33 15.03 -1.73 -6.55
C PHE A 33 14.70 -2.96 -7.41
N ASP A 34 13.71 -3.75 -6.98
CA ASP A 34 13.29 -4.97 -7.69
C ASP A 34 12.41 -4.68 -8.91
N ASN A 35 11.72 -3.54 -8.92
CA ASN A 35 10.80 -3.15 -9.99
C ASN A 35 11.04 -1.71 -10.41
N PRO A 36 12.21 -1.40 -11.00
CA PRO A 36 12.51 -0.04 -11.43
C PRO A 36 11.54 0.40 -12.55
N GLY A 37 11.11 1.64 -12.50
CA GLY A 37 10.21 2.21 -13.51
C GLY A 37 8.73 1.88 -13.31
N VAL A 38 8.39 1.02 -12.37
CA VAL A 38 7.00 0.73 -11.99
C VAL A 38 6.70 1.49 -10.71
N PRO A 39 5.74 2.42 -10.71
CA PRO A 39 5.39 3.14 -9.49
C PRO A 39 5.05 2.18 -8.34
N SER A 40 5.49 2.51 -7.14
CA SER A 40 5.18 1.75 -5.95
C SER A 40 4.57 2.66 -4.89
N TYR A 41 3.88 2.06 -3.95
CA TYR A 41 3.12 2.79 -2.94
C TYR A 41 3.33 2.18 -1.58
N ASP A 42 3.42 3.05 -0.57
CA ASP A 42 3.24 2.62 0.80
C ASP A 42 1.77 2.82 1.13
N ILE A 43 1.09 1.78 1.56
CA ILE A 43 -0.36 1.79 1.77
C ILE A 43 -0.66 1.54 3.24
N LEU A 44 -1.42 2.46 3.83
CA LEU A 44 -1.80 2.39 5.23
C LEU A 44 -3.12 1.62 5.35
N VAL A 45 -3.06 0.47 6.01
CA VAL A 45 -4.19 -0.44 6.17
C VAL A 45 -4.56 -0.52 7.65
N LYS A 46 -5.87 -0.54 7.95
CA LYS A 46 -6.36 -0.81 9.30
C LYS A 46 -6.71 -2.29 9.39
N GLU A 47 -6.07 -3.00 10.32
CA GLU A 47 -6.36 -4.41 10.56
C GLU A 47 -6.59 -4.66 12.05
N ASN A 48 -7.78 -5.17 12.40
CA ASN A 48 -8.17 -5.36 13.78
C ASN A 48 -7.24 -6.33 14.53
N LEU A 49 -6.60 -7.25 13.84
CA LEU A 49 -5.69 -8.22 14.44
C LEU A 49 -4.44 -7.59 15.06
N TYR A 50 -4.14 -6.35 14.69
CA TYR A 50 -2.93 -5.67 15.13
C TYR A 50 -3.21 -4.54 16.14
N ILE A 51 -4.41 -4.51 16.70
CA ILE A 51 -4.75 -3.54 17.74
C ILE A 51 -4.01 -3.93 19.02
N SER A 52 -3.29 -2.97 19.60
CA SER A 52 -2.55 -3.13 20.83
C SER A 52 -2.43 -1.79 21.55
N LYS A 53 -1.79 -1.78 22.73
CA LYS A 53 -1.56 -0.53 23.46
C LYS A 53 -0.71 0.46 22.68
N ILE A 54 0.24 -0.03 21.88
CA ILE A 54 1.13 0.83 21.08
C ILE A 54 0.59 1.08 19.68
N ASN A 55 -0.46 0.36 19.28
CA ASN A 55 -1.11 0.54 17.98
C ASN A 55 -2.64 0.45 18.17
N PRO A 56 -3.25 1.42 18.88
CA PRO A 56 -4.66 1.33 19.24
C PRO A 56 -5.62 1.36 18.05
N GLU A 57 -5.19 1.88 16.92
CA GLU A 57 -6.01 1.94 15.71
C GLU A 57 -5.83 0.75 14.78
N GLY A 58 -4.87 -0.14 15.09
CA GLY A 58 -4.60 -1.31 14.26
C GLY A 58 -4.08 -0.98 12.88
N ARG A 59 -3.32 0.10 12.74
CA ARG A 59 -2.78 0.51 11.44
C ARG A 59 -1.49 -0.23 11.12
N ILE A 60 -1.36 -0.66 9.87
CA ILE A 60 -0.15 -1.28 9.35
C ILE A 60 0.21 -0.55 8.06
N LEU A 61 1.49 -0.21 7.92
CA LEU A 61 2.00 0.37 6.69
C LEU A 61 2.63 -0.74 5.84
N TYR A 62 2.00 -1.04 4.71
CA TYR A 62 2.55 -1.97 3.73
C TYR A 62 3.42 -1.18 2.77
N LYS A 63 4.72 -1.43 2.81
CA LYS A 63 5.70 -0.68 2.02
C LYS A 63 5.98 -1.32 0.68
N HIS A 64 6.28 -0.47 -0.31
CA HIS A 64 6.78 -0.91 -1.62
C HIS A 64 5.82 -1.83 -2.36
N ILE A 65 4.52 -1.50 -2.33
CA ILE A 65 3.52 -2.24 -3.10
C ILE A 65 3.57 -1.74 -4.55
N PRO A 66 4.00 -2.59 -5.50
CA PRO A 66 4.05 -2.15 -6.90
C PRO A 66 2.64 -1.93 -7.45
N GLU A 67 2.51 -0.98 -8.34
CA GLU A 67 1.22 -0.60 -8.93
C GLU A 67 0.50 -1.80 -9.55
N THR A 68 1.25 -2.78 -10.05
CA THR A 68 0.69 -3.99 -10.65
C THR A 68 -0.07 -4.87 -9.67
N LEU A 69 0.18 -4.76 -8.38
CA LEU A 69 -0.55 -5.51 -7.34
C LEU A 69 -1.82 -4.80 -6.87
N ILE A 70 -2.00 -3.55 -7.25
CA ILE A 70 -3.20 -2.79 -6.85
C ILE A 70 -4.35 -3.22 -7.75
N ASP A 71 -5.45 -3.61 -7.14
CA ASP A 71 -6.65 -4.07 -7.83
C ASP A 71 -7.46 -2.86 -8.32
N GLU A 72 -7.97 -2.97 -9.51
CA GLU A 72 -8.82 -1.92 -10.07
C GLU A 72 -10.29 -2.13 -9.76
#